data_c43eb32a615912bbbc9c8a0e4b7774a5
#
_entry.id   c43eb32a615912bbbc9c8a0e4b7774a5
#
_cell.length_a   1.000
_cell.length_b   1.000
_cell.length_c   1.000
_cell.angle_alpha   90.00
_cell.angle_beta   90.00
_cell.angle_gamma   90.00
#
_symmetry.space_group_name_H-M   'P 1'
#
loop_
_entity.id
_entity.type
_entity.pdbx_description
1 polymer ?
#
loop_
_entity_poly.entity_id
_entity_poly.type
_entity_poly.pdbx_seq_one_letter_code
_entity_poly.pdbx_strand_id
1 'polypeptide(L)'
;IERLRLAVPNIALRTTLIVGYPGETEDHFKELYDFVSEMRFDRLGAFTYSEEEGTTAAVLNDNVPRDTKNERKNKIIELQHGISLEKNESFIGRTIKVLVDQAENNIGVGRTEFDSPEIDNIVQINGNVNKGDFVNVEIEKVNEFELIGKPAFNK
;
A
#
# COMPACT_ATOMS: atom_id res chain seq x y z
N ILE A 1 14.35 -3.55 8.78
CA ILE A 1 13.59 -2.40 8.21
C ILE A 1 14.36 -1.13 8.50
N GLU A 2 14.64 -0.76 9.74
CA GLU A 2 15.37 0.46 10.12
C GLU A 2 16.68 0.64 9.36
N ARG A 3 17.51 -0.41 9.29
CA ARG A 3 18.77 -0.38 8.53
C ARG A 3 18.57 -0.07 7.05
N LEU A 4 17.48 -0.54 6.44
CA LEU A 4 17.14 -0.22 5.04
C LEU A 4 16.76 1.25 4.89
N ARG A 5 15.94 1.78 5.80
CA ARG A 5 15.54 3.19 5.78
C ARG A 5 16.71 4.14 6.02
N LEU A 6 17.67 3.75 6.85
CA LEU A 6 18.90 4.52 7.05
C LEU A 6 19.83 4.49 5.83
N ALA A 7 19.92 3.34 5.15
CA ALA A 7 20.81 3.15 4.00
C ALA A 7 20.23 3.75 2.70
N VAL A 8 18.92 3.73 2.55
CA VAL A 8 18.22 4.22 1.35
C VAL A 8 17.11 5.18 1.78
N PRO A 9 17.40 6.50 1.78
CA PRO A 9 16.39 7.51 2.09
C PRO A 9 15.17 7.38 1.17
N ASN A 10 13.97 7.47 1.72
CA ASN A 10 12.70 7.37 1.01
C ASN A 10 12.41 6.00 0.36
N ILE A 11 13.09 4.93 0.80
CA ILE A 11 12.77 3.59 0.32
C ILE A 11 11.29 3.25 0.57
N ALA A 12 10.58 2.82 -0.48
CA ALA A 12 9.24 2.25 -0.33
C ALA A 12 9.34 0.79 0.10
N LEU A 13 8.75 0.47 1.24
CA LEU A 13 8.74 -0.89 1.78
C LEU A 13 7.37 -1.52 1.58
N ARG A 14 7.39 -2.66 0.88
CA ARG A 14 6.20 -3.49 0.65
C ARG A 14 6.30 -4.78 1.43
N THR A 15 5.17 -5.25 1.96
CA THR A 15 5.04 -6.56 2.58
C THR A 15 3.69 -7.20 2.28
N THR A 16 3.63 -8.49 2.50
CA THR A 16 2.38 -9.27 2.47
C THR A 16 2.34 -10.13 3.71
N LEU A 17 1.21 -10.13 4.39
CA LEU A 17 0.97 -10.86 5.63
C LEU A 17 -0.09 -11.92 5.42
N ILE A 18 0.07 -13.04 6.12
CA ILE A 18 -0.95 -14.08 6.27
C ILE A 18 -1.34 -14.12 7.73
N VAL A 19 -2.62 -13.95 8.03
CA VAL A 19 -3.18 -14.03 9.38
C VAL A 19 -4.00 -15.29 9.56
N GLY A 20 -4.16 -15.73 10.80
CA GLY A 20 -4.90 -16.95 11.12
C GLY A 20 -4.14 -18.22 10.75
N TYR A 21 -2.82 -18.19 10.80
CA TYR A 21 -1.99 -19.39 10.68
C TYR A 21 -2.33 -20.40 11.78
N PRO A 22 -2.29 -21.72 11.52
CA PRO A 22 -2.58 -22.74 12.54
C PRO A 22 -1.81 -22.49 13.84
N GLY A 23 -2.54 -22.36 14.95
CA GLY A 23 -1.95 -22.04 16.26
C GLY A 23 -1.73 -20.55 16.54
N GLU A 24 -2.12 -19.65 15.65
CA GLU A 24 -2.03 -18.20 15.91
C GLU A 24 -2.99 -17.81 17.06
N THR A 25 -2.44 -17.32 18.15
CA THR A 25 -3.17 -16.83 19.32
C THR A 25 -3.52 -15.35 19.18
N GLU A 26 -4.32 -14.82 20.12
CA GLU A 26 -4.60 -13.38 20.17
C GLU A 26 -3.33 -12.56 20.50
N ASP A 27 -2.44 -13.09 21.34
CA ASP A 27 -1.16 -12.43 21.66
C ASP A 27 -0.25 -12.36 20.42
N HIS A 28 -0.17 -13.44 19.62
CA HIS A 28 0.57 -13.43 18.36
C HIS A 28 0.00 -12.42 17.37
N PHE A 29 -1.33 -12.33 17.25
CA PHE A 29 -1.97 -11.35 16.39
C PHE A 29 -1.72 -9.92 16.88
N LYS A 30 -1.78 -9.70 18.20
CA LYS A 30 -1.47 -8.39 18.77
C LYS A 30 -0.02 -7.96 18.48
N GLU A 31 0.94 -8.85 18.64
CA GLU A 31 2.34 -8.59 18.31
C GLU A 31 2.52 -8.21 16.84
N LEU A 32 1.83 -8.92 15.91
CA LEU A 32 1.82 -8.60 14.49
C LEU A 32 1.21 -7.22 14.21
N TYR A 33 0.09 -6.90 14.84
CA TYR A 33 -0.59 -5.61 14.70
C TYR A 33 0.31 -4.46 15.18
N ASP A 34 0.90 -4.61 16.37
CA ASP A 34 1.83 -3.62 16.94
C ASP A 34 3.05 -3.44 16.03
N PHE A 35 3.61 -4.53 15.48
CA PHE A 35 4.70 -4.48 14.51
C PHE A 35 4.32 -3.72 13.23
N VAL A 36 3.15 -3.94 12.65
CA VAL A 36 2.69 -3.19 11.48
C VAL A 36 2.55 -1.71 11.79
N SER A 37 1.95 -1.40 12.96
CA SER A 37 1.77 -0.02 13.43
C SER A 37 3.10 0.72 13.62
N GLU A 38 4.13 0.04 14.13
CA GLU A 38 5.46 0.61 14.33
C GLU A 38 6.23 0.74 13.02
N MET A 39 6.22 -0.32 12.19
CA MET A 39 6.99 -0.36 10.96
C MET A 39 6.43 0.53 9.86
N ARG A 40 5.12 0.82 9.85
CA ARG A 40 4.48 1.75 8.91
C ARG A 40 4.91 1.51 7.46
N PHE A 41 4.57 0.34 6.94
CA PHE A 41 4.87 -0.04 5.56
C PHE A 41 4.23 0.93 4.57
N ASP A 42 4.88 1.11 3.41
CA ASP A 42 4.32 1.96 2.35
C ASP A 42 3.19 1.24 1.62
N ARG A 43 3.34 -0.05 1.43
CA ARG A 43 2.32 -0.91 0.85
C ARG A 43 2.25 -2.23 1.63
N LEU A 44 1.04 -2.66 1.96
CA LEU A 44 0.83 -3.91 2.67
C LEU A 44 -0.44 -4.60 2.14
N GLY A 45 -0.30 -5.89 1.81
CA GLY A 45 -1.40 -6.79 1.58
C GLY A 45 -1.58 -7.75 2.75
N ALA A 46 -2.82 -8.11 3.08
CA ALA A 46 -3.11 -9.11 4.10
C ALA A 46 -4.07 -10.17 3.56
N PHE A 47 -3.77 -11.43 3.81
CA PHE A 47 -4.56 -12.59 3.42
C PHE A 47 -4.87 -13.44 4.65
N THR A 48 -5.97 -14.17 4.60
CA THR A 48 -6.24 -15.23 5.57
C THR A 48 -5.50 -16.49 5.18
N TYR A 49 -4.98 -17.22 6.17
CA TYR A 49 -4.44 -18.56 5.93
C TYR A 49 -5.50 -19.47 5.30
N SER A 50 -5.12 -20.17 4.25
CA SER A 50 -5.83 -21.33 3.71
C SER A 50 -4.87 -22.50 3.61
N GLU A 51 -5.38 -23.70 3.84
CA GLU A 51 -4.59 -24.93 3.72
C GLU A 51 -4.29 -25.21 2.25
N GLU A 52 -3.00 -25.43 1.96
CA GLU A 52 -2.52 -25.79 0.63
C GLU A 52 -1.79 -27.13 0.71
N GLU A 53 -2.26 -28.11 -0.07
CA GLU A 53 -1.68 -29.45 -0.15
C GLU A 53 -0.17 -29.40 -0.47
N GLY A 54 0.61 -30.25 0.19
CA GLY A 54 2.05 -30.36 -0.01
C GLY A 54 2.88 -29.32 0.74
N THR A 55 2.27 -28.42 1.50
CA THR A 55 2.98 -27.48 2.36
C THR A 55 3.22 -28.07 3.76
N THR A 56 4.24 -27.57 4.48
CA THR A 56 4.48 -27.94 5.87
C THR A 56 3.35 -27.50 6.79
N ALA A 57 2.59 -26.51 6.42
CA ALA A 57 1.44 -26.02 7.18
C ALA A 57 0.20 -26.94 7.06
N ALA A 58 0.06 -27.68 5.96
CA ALA A 58 -1.08 -28.58 5.73
C ALA A 58 -1.17 -29.73 6.74
N VAL A 59 -0.06 -30.08 7.42
CA VAL A 59 -0.05 -31.11 8.46
C VAL A 59 -0.42 -30.57 9.86
N LEU A 60 -0.57 -29.24 9.98
CA LEU A 60 -0.96 -28.59 11.23
C LEU A 60 -2.49 -28.56 11.33
N ASN A 61 -2.97 -28.69 12.57
CA ASN A 61 -4.41 -28.55 12.81
C ASN A 61 -4.80 -27.06 12.68
N ASP A 62 -5.58 -26.71 11.66
CA ASP A 62 -6.13 -25.37 11.50
C ASP A 62 -7.24 -25.10 12.51
N ASN A 63 -6.83 -24.59 13.66
CA ASN A 63 -7.67 -24.35 14.84
C ASN A 63 -8.14 -22.89 14.95
N VAL A 64 -7.84 -22.03 13.98
CA VAL A 64 -8.28 -20.64 13.99
C VAL A 64 -9.58 -20.50 13.19
N PRO A 65 -10.71 -20.10 13.81
CA PRO A 65 -11.99 -19.97 13.11
C PRO A 65 -11.91 -18.98 11.95
N ARG A 66 -12.66 -19.28 10.88
CA ARG A 66 -12.69 -18.43 9.67
C ARG A 66 -13.07 -16.98 9.97
N ASP A 67 -14.03 -16.76 10.87
CA ASP A 67 -14.48 -15.41 11.24
C ASP A 67 -13.35 -14.63 11.94
N THR A 68 -12.60 -15.30 12.82
CA THR A 68 -11.42 -14.74 13.49
C THR A 68 -10.35 -14.36 12.46
N LYS A 69 -10.07 -15.21 11.47
CA LYS A 69 -9.13 -14.92 10.39
C LYS A 69 -9.56 -13.66 9.61
N ASN A 70 -10.84 -13.57 9.22
CA ASN A 70 -11.37 -12.43 8.51
C ASN A 70 -11.32 -11.14 9.33
N GLU A 71 -11.66 -11.22 10.62
CA GLU A 71 -11.58 -10.09 11.55
C GLU A 71 -10.13 -9.57 11.65
N ARG A 72 -9.16 -10.47 11.86
CA ARG A 72 -7.73 -10.12 11.93
C ARG A 72 -7.23 -9.48 10.64
N LYS A 73 -7.58 -10.07 9.50
CA LYS A 73 -7.25 -9.48 8.18
C LYS A 73 -7.80 -8.07 8.05
N ASN A 74 -9.09 -7.86 8.38
CA ASN A 74 -9.72 -6.56 8.25
C ASN A 74 -9.08 -5.52 9.17
N LYS A 75 -8.71 -5.88 10.41
CA LYS A 75 -7.99 -4.99 11.33
C LYS A 75 -6.63 -4.55 10.78
N ILE A 76 -5.86 -5.46 10.16
CA ILE A 76 -4.57 -5.12 9.52
C ILE A 76 -4.78 -4.19 8.32
N ILE A 77 -5.78 -4.47 7.49
CA ILE A 77 -6.09 -3.63 6.32
C ILE A 77 -6.54 -2.23 6.74
N GLU A 78 -7.41 -2.13 7.75
CA GLU A 78 -7.86 -0.83 8.29
C GLU A 78 -6.69 -0.01 8.87
N LEU A 79 -5.80 -0.65 9.63
CA LEU A 79 -4.58 -0.01 10.11
C LEU A 79 -3.72 0.51 8.95
N GLN A 80 -3.54 -0.30 7.90
CA GLN A 80 -2.77 0.10 6.72
C GLN A 80 -3.42 1.25 5.95
N HIS A 81 -4.75 1.30 5.85
CA HIS A 81 -5.46 2.43 5.23
C HIS A 81 -5.15 3.75 5.95
N GLY A 82 -5.17 3.74 7.29
CA GLY A 82 -4.78 4.91 8.09
C GLY A 82 -3.33 5.33 7.83
N ILE A 83 -2.40 4.36 7.82
CA ILE A 83 -0.98 4.62 7.52
C ILE A 83 -0.81 5.18 6.10
N SER A 84 -1.52 4.63 5.12
CA SER A 84 -1.47 5.07 3.72
C SER A 84 -1.98 6.50 3.58
N LEU A 85 -3.11 6.83 4.22
CA LEU A 85 -3.68 8.18 4.21
C LEU A 85 -2.69 9.20 4.79
N GLU A 86 -2.15 8.96 5.98
CA GLU A 86 -1.17 9.86 6.62
C GLU A 86 0.08 10.09 5.74
N LYS A 87 0.56 9.02 5.09
CA LYS A 87 1.69 9.13 4.15
C LYS A 87 1.31 9.94 2.92
N ASN A 88 0.13 9.70 2.35
CA ASN A 88 -0.36 10.42 1.19
C ASN A 88 -0.57 11.91 1.51
N GLU A 89 -1.07 12.25 2.69
CA GLU A 89 -1.22 13.65 3.14
C GLU A 89 0.11 14.41 3.12
N SER A 90 1.23 13.72 3.36
CA SER A 90 2.56 14.34 3.28
C SER A 90 2.96 14.81 1.88
N PHE A 91 2.23 14.40 0.85
CA PHE A 91 2.46 14.84 -0.55
C PHE A 91 1.68 16.10 -0.92
N ILE A 92 0.67 16.51 -0.16
CA ILE A 92 -0.12 17.71 -0.46
C ILE A 92 0.80 18.93 -0.58
N GLY A 93 0.65 19.69 -1.68
CA GLY A 93 1.47 20.86 -2.01
C GLY A 93 2.87 20.52 -2.57
N ARG A 94 3.23 19.25 -2.65
CA ARG A 94 4.51 18.83 -3.26
C ARG A 94 4.33 18.52 -4.73
N THR A 95 5.41 18.71 -5.49
CA THR A 95 5.50 18.29 -6.87
C THR A 95 6.25 16.97 -6.96
N ILE A 96 5.62 15.96 -7.55
CA ILE A 96 6.20 14.62 -7.70
C ILE A 96 6.22 14.20 -9.17
N LYS A 97 7.16 13.34 -9.54
CA LYS A 97 7.27 12.78 -10.88
C LYS A 97 6.35 11.57 -11.02
N VAL A 98 5.52 11.57 -12.05
CA VAL A 98 4.50 10.55 -12.33
C VAL A 98 4.68 10.01 -13.74
N LEU A 99 4.65 8.69 -13.89
CA LEU A 99 4.53 8.05 -15.20
C LEU A 99 3.04 7.89 -15.52
N VAL A 100 2.62 8.44 -16.66
CA VAL A 100 1.23 8.37 -17.12
C VAL A 100 0.95 7.01 -17.75
N ASP A 101 0.07 6.22 -17.13
CA ASP A 101 -0.33 4.90 -17.63
C ASP A 101 -1.50 4.98 -18.59
N GLN A 102 -2.42 5.92 -18.35
CA GLN A 102 -3.62 6.16 -19.18
C GLN A 102 -3.91 7.66 -19.24
N ALA A 103 -4.48 8.11 -20.37
CA ALA A 103 -4.91 9.50 -20.54
C ALA A 103 -6.12 9.57 -21.44
N GLU A 104 -7.20 10.21 -20.97
CA GLU A 104 -8.44 10.43 -21.71
C GLU A 104 -9.16 11.69 -21.21
N ASN A 105 -9.74 12.49 -22.13
CA ASN A 105 -10.61 13.64 -21.80
C ASN A 105 -9.99 14.65 -20.79
N ASN A 106 -8.70 14.99 -20.93
CA ASN A 106 -7.94 15.85 -20.02
C ASN A 106 -7.78 15.28 -18.58
N ILE A 107 -7.93 13.98 -18.42
CA ILE A 107 -7.63 13.28 -17.17
C ILE A 107 -6.55 12.24 -17.48
N GLY A 108 -5.46 12.28 -16.75
CA GLY A 108 -4.45 11.24 -16.73
C GLY A 108 -4.59 10.37 -15.49
N VAL A 109 -4.23 9.11 -15.61
CA VAL A 109 -3.98 8.20 -14.48
C VAL A 109 -2.58 7.67 -14.61
N GLY A 110 -1.81 7.76 -13.56
CA GLY A 110 -0.42 7.33 -13.56
C GLY A 110 0.00 6.81 -12.19
N ARG A 111 1.30 6.61 -12.04
CA ARG A 111 1.89 6.11 -10.80
C ARG A 111 3.21 6.80 -10.49
N THR A 112 3.57 6.78 -9.22
CA THR A 112 4.89 7.23 -8.75
C THR A 112 5.94 6.11 -8.95
N GLU A 113 7.21 6.42 -8.68
CA GLU A 113 8.29 5.42 -8.67
C GLU A 113 8.14 4.36 -7.57
N PHE A 114 7.26 4.59 -6.60
CA PHE A 114 7.02 3.71 -5.46
C PHE A 114 5.88 2.73 -5.69
N ASP A 115 5.11 2.90 -6.79
CA ASP A 115 3.86 2.19 -7.02
C ASP A 115 3.96 1.21 -8.18
N SER A 116 3.48 -0.02 -7.95
CA SER A 116 3.32 -1.02 -8.99
C SER A 116 2.04 -0.77 -9.78
N PRO A 117 2.06 -1.00 -11.10
CA PRO A 117 0.87 -0.83 -11.93
C PRO A 117 -0.27 -1.74 -11.45
N GLU A 118 -1.50 -1.22 -11.46
CA GLU A 118 -2.76 -1.95 -11.21
C GLU A 118 -2.95 -2.51 -9.78
N ILE A 119 -1.97 -2.36 -8.90
CA ILE A 119 -2.00 -2.96 -7.55
C ILE A 119 -1.95 -1.90 -6.45
N ASP A 120 -1.18 -0.82 -6.67
CA ASP A 120 -0.90 0.20 -5.67
C ASP A 120 -1.70 1.47 -5.89
N ASN A 121 -1.31 2.52 -5.17
CA ASN A 121 -1.91 3.83 -5.32
C ASN A 121 -1.72 4.36 -6.75
N ILE A 122 -2.71 5.12 -7.17
CA ILE A 122 -2.67 5.84 -8.44
C ILE A 122 -2.51 7.34 -8.22
N VAL A 123 -2.08 8.03 -9.26
CA VAL A 123 -2.09 9.49 -9.31
C VAL A 123 -3.06 9.92 -10.41
N GLN A 124 -4.19 10.53 -10.01
CA GLN A 124 -5.08 11.19 -10.95
C GLN A 124 -4.53 12.58 -11.31
N ILE A 125 -4.40 12.84 -12.58
CA ILE A 125 -3.82 14.07 -13.12
C ILE A 125 -4.90 14.85 -13.84
N ASN A 126 -5.31 15.99 -13.30
CA ASN A 126 -6.30 16.88 -13.90
C ASN A 126 -5.60 17.85 -14.88
N GLY A 127 -5.50 17.46 -16.14
CA GLY A 127 -4.84 18.24 -17.17
C GLY A 127 -4.50 17.42 -18.42
N ASN A 128 -4.06 18.11 -19.47
CA ASN A 128 -3.70 17.46 -20.72
C ASN A 128 -2.32 16.80 -20.60
N VAL A 129 -2.30 15.48 -20.64
CA VAL A 129 -1.10 14.64 -20.59
C VAL A 129 -1.24 13.50 -21.59
N ASN A 130 -0.13 12.84 -21.95
CA ASN A 130 -0.18 11.69 -22.86
C ASN A 130 0.30 10.42 -22.14
N LYS A 131 -0.29 9.30 -22.53
CA LYS A 131 0.18 7.99 -22.06
C LYS A 131 1.66 7.78 -22.37
N GLY A 132 2.42 7.32 -21.39
CA GLY A 132 3.86 7.06 -21.48
C GLY A 132 4.74 8.26 -21.12
N ASP A 133 4.17 9.44 -20.91
CA ASP A 133 4.92 10.62 -20.49
C ASP A 133 5.31 10.53 -19.01
N PHE A 134 6.47 11.10 -18.67
CA PHE A 134 6.81 11.46 -17.31
C PHE A 134 6.43 12.91 -17.05
N VAL A 135 5.51 13.13 -16.13
CA VAL A 135 4.98 14.46 -15.82
C VAL A 135 5.26 14.81 -14.36
N ASN A 136 5.68 16.05 -14.12
CA ASN A 136 5.70 16.59 -12.76
C ASN A 136 4.29 17.03 -12.39
N VAL A 137 3.76 16.51 -11.27
CA VAL A 137 2.40 16.75 -10.81
C VAL A 137 2.42 17.40 -9.44
N GLU A 138 1.80 18.57 -9.31
CA GLU A 138 1.54 19.22 -8.03
C GLU A 138 0.33 18.56 -7.37
N ILE A 139 0.50 17.94 -6.19
CA ILE A 139 -0.55 17.22 -5.48
C ILE A 139 -1.44 18.20 -4.71
N GLU A 140 -2.75 18.13 -4.94
CA GLU A 140 -3.75 19.01 -4.36
C GLU A 140 -4.63 18.31 -3.33
N LYS A 141 -4.94 17.03 -3.55
CA LYS A 141 -5.81 16.21 -2.69
C LYS A 141 -5.31 14.78 -2.64
N VAL A 142 -5.68 14.08 -1.59
CA VAL A 142 -5.34 12.66 -1.42
C VAL A 142 -6.49 11.93 -0.72
N ASN A 143 -6.49 10.61 -0.88
CA ASN A 143 -7.14 9.65 0.01
C ASN A 143 -6.19 8.46 0.26
N GLU A 144 -6.67 7.41 0.89
CA GLU A 144 -5.85 6.23 1.22
C GLU A 144 -5.33 5.47 0.00
N PHE A 145 -5.94 5.65 -1.18
CA PHE A 145 -5.64 4.89 -2.41
C PHE A 145 -5.10 5.74 -3.55
N GLU A 146 -5.25 7.06 -3.48
CA GLU A 146 -4.89 7.92 -4.60
C GLU A 146 -4.37 9.29 -4.18
N LEU A 147 -3.56 9.84 -5.06
CA LEU A 147 -3.12 11.22 -5.08
C LEU A 147 -3.83 11.93 -6.24
N ILE A 148 -4.30 13.14 -6.05
CA ILE A 148 -4.97 13.94 -7.08
C ILE A 148 -4.23 15.25 -7.24
N GLY A 149 -3.86 15.60 -8.46
CA GLY A 149 -3.11 16.82 -8.73
C GLY A 149 -3.26 17.31 -10.17
N LYS A 150 -2.44 18.27 -10.51
CA LYS A 150 -2.37 18.87 -11.85
C LYS A 150 -0.93 18.93 -12.34
N PRO A 151 -0.69 18.96 -13.67
CA PRO A 151 0.64 19.14 -14.21
C PRO A 151 1.29 20.43 -13.66
N ALA A 152 2.49 20.29 -13.06
CA ALA A 152 3.30 21.43 -12.68
C ALA A 152 4.03 21.96 -13.91
N PHE A 153 3.71 23.15 -14.35
CA PHE A 153 4.47 23.81 -15.40
C PHE A 153 5.78 24.33 -14.81
N ASN A 154 6.91 23.88 -15.36
CA ASN A 154 8.20 24.50 -15.03
C ASN A 154 8.11 25.99 -15.45
N LYS A 155 8.24 26.86 -14.46
CA LYS A 155 8.45 28.28 -14.69
C LYS A 155 9.86 28.55 -15.21
#